data_11abc049c0f98a1fb7a53fef2dde8459
#
_entry.id   11abc049c0f98a1fb7a53fef2dde8459
#
_cell.length_a   1.000
_cell.length_b   1.000
_cell.length_c   1.000
_cell.angle_alpha   90.00
_cell.angle_beta   90.00
_cell.angle_gamma   90.00
#
_symmetry.space_group_name_H-M   'P 1'
#
loop_
_entity.id
_entity.type
_entity.pdbx_description
1 polymer ?
#
loop_
_entity_poly.entity_id
_entity_poly.type
_entity_poly.pdbx_seq_one_letter_code
_entity_poly.pdbx_strand_id
1 'polypeptide(L)'
;MAYYFGAVVSELNPAVLPLDWLLGTWQSDEPGEGSFPSITPFRYTETLHFSHVGQPVINFMFNAFHAESKKPLHRECGFIRIQPGTNRVAFIVAQNSGLVEIEEGELTGQQLTLHSTAVARTSFAKQPYVQQISRHIQLKPDGRLEQTVSMALEGQSLTQHLHITYRRTD
;
A
#
# COMPACT_ATOMS: atom_id res chain seq x y z
N MET A 1 35.83 -8.73 -14.12
CA MET A 1 34.88 -9.77 -14.56
C MET A 1 33.50 -9.31 -14.03
N ALA A 2 32.68 -8.70 -14.89
CA ALA A 2 31.38 -8.16 -14.48
C ALA A 2 30.36 -9.29 -14.59
N TYR A 3 29.80 -9.70 -13.49
CA TYR A 3 28.67 -10.62 -13.49
C TYR A 3 27.40 -9.83 -13.81
N TYR A 4 26.97 -9.90 -15.05
CA TYR A 4 25.59 -9.55 -15.40
C TYR A 4 24.67 -10.65 -14.82
N PHE A 5 24.03 -10.35 -13.71
CA PHE A 5 22.84 -11.11 -13.34
C PHE A 5 21.72 -10.70 -14.32
N GLY A 6 21.55 -11.49 -15.37
CA GLY A 6 20.36 -11.40 -16.18
C GLY A 6 19.16 -11.62 -15.28
N ALA A 7 18.26 -10.62 -15.19
CA ALA A 7 17.03 -10.76 -14.47
C ALA A 7 16.27 -11.91 -15.13
N VAL A 8 16.11 -13.02 -14.41
CA VAL A 8 15.22 -14.09 -14.84
C VAL A 8 13.81 -13.52 -14.73
N VAL A 9 13.17 -13.26 -15.88
CA VAL A 9 11.77 -12.88 -15.93
C VAL A 9 10.95 -14.10 -15.54
N SER A 10 10.44 -14.13 -14.32
CA SER A 10 9.58 -15.21 -13.86
C SER A 10 8.16 -15.02 -14.41
N GLU A 11 7.54 -16.12 -14.84
CA GLU A 11 6.11 -16.08 -15.18
C GLU A 11 5.26 -15.78 -13.95
N LEU A 12 4.19 -15.03 -14.17
CA LEU A 12 3.24 -14.71 -13.10
C LEU A 12 2.55 -15.97 -12.61
N ASN A 13 2.59 -16.21 -11.31
CA ASN A 13 1.89 -17.34 -10.71
C ASN A 13 0.37 -17.18 -10.90
N PRO A 14 -0.34 -18.20 -11.38
CA PRO A 14 -1.79 -18.12 -11.58
C PRO A 14 -2.58 -17.70 -10.34
N ALA A 15 -2.09 -17.99 -9.15
CA ALA A 15 -2.78 -17.64 -7.90
C ALA A 15 -2.91 -16.11 -7.72
N VAL A 16 -2.02 -15.32 -8.28
CA VAL A 16 -2.05 -13.85 -8.17
C VAL A 16 -2.46 -13.16 -9.48
N LEU A 17 -2.84 -13.92 -10.49
CA LEU A 17 -3.33 -13.37 -11.77
C LEU A 17 -4.47 -12.34 -11.57
N PRO A 18 -5.45 -12.55 -10.69
CA PRO A 18 -6.51 -11.55 -10.44
C PRO A 18 -6.01 -10.20 -9.93
N LEU A 19 -4.76 -10.10 -9.51
CA LEU A 19 -4.11 -8.88 -9.01
C LEU A 19 -3.09 -8.30 -9.98
N ASP A 20 -2.99 -8.82 -11.21
CA ASP A 20 -1.99 -8.42 -12.21
C ASP A 20 -2.05 -6.93 -12.56
N TRP A 21 -3.23 -6.33 -12.44
CA TRP A 21 -3.45 -4.90 -12.68
C TRP A 21 -2.68 -3.97 -11.71
N LEU A 22 -2.21 -4.51 -10.57
CA LEU A 22 -1.36 -3.77 -9.63
C LEU A 22 0.09 -3.71 -10.08
N LEU A 23 0.58 -4.74 -10.80
CA LEU A 23 2.01 -4.92 -11.08
C LEU A 23 2.62 -3.74 -11.82
N GLY A 24 3.85 -3.40 -11.46
CA GLY A 24 4.64 -2.33 -12.04
C GLY A 24 4.92 -1.21 -11.07
N THR A 25 5.35 -0.08 -11.61
CA THR A 25 5.68 1.12 -10.87
C THR A 25 4.62 2.19 -11.11
N TRP A 26 4.17 2.78 -10.03
CA TRP A 26 3.18 3.85 -10.02
C TRP A 26 3.75 5.07 -9.32
N GLN A 27 3.49 6.24 -9.86
CA GLN A 27 3.91 7.51 -9.27
C GLN A 27 2.71 8.42 -9.13
N SER A 28 2.64 9.17 -8.04
CA SER A 28 1.58 10.15 -7.84
C SER A 28 1.53 11.13 -9.02
N ASP A 29 0.33 11.30 -9.57
CA ASP A 29 0.08 12.16 -10.72
C ASP A 29 0.09 13.64 -10.26
N GLU A 30 -0.65 13.90 -9.18
CA GLU A 30 -0.60 15.13 -8.41
C GLU A 30 -0.33 14.77 -6.94
N PRO A 31 0.18 15.74 -6.15
CA PRO A 31 0.34 15.49 -4.74
C PRO A 31 -0.95 15.04 -4.07
N GLY A 32 -0.85 13.97 -3.27
CA GLY A 32 -1.94 13.52 -2.45
C GLY A 32 -2.16 14.43 -1.24
N GLU A 33 -3.28 14.24 -0.58
CA GLU A 33 -3.67 14.99 0.59
C GLU A 33 -3.69 14.09 1.82
N GLY A 34 -3.00 14.54 2.87
CA GLY A 34 -3.02 13.91 4.17
C GLY A 34 -3.66 14.84 5.20
N SER A 35 -4.56 14.29 5.99
CA SER A 35 -5.22 15.00 7.07
C SER A 35 -5.63 14.05 8.18
N PHE A 36 -5.78 14.58 9.37
CA PHE A 36 -6.35 13.89 10.51
C PHE A 36 -6.71 14.94 11.57
N PRO A 37 -7.73 14.75 12.41
CA PRO A 37 -8.13 15.78 13.37
C PRO A 37 -7.02 16.35 14.26
N SER A 38 -5.99 15.52 14.57
CA SER A 38 -4.85 15.90 15.40
C SER A 38 -3.60 16.31 14.62
N ILE A 39 -3.66 16.38 13.29
CA ILE A 39 -2.51 16.64 12.41
C ILE A 39 -2.83 17.81 11.50
N THR A 40 -1.86 18.73 11.34
CA THR A 40 -1.95 19.79 10.33
C THR A 40 -2.02 19.14 8.94
N PRO A 41 -2.99 19.52 8.08
CA PRO A 41 -3.08 18.99 6.71
C PRO A 41 -1.77 19.18 5.96
N PHE A 42 -1.39 18.17 5.15
CA PHE A 42 -0.16 18.19 4.38
C PHE A 42 -0.40 17.57 2.99
N ARG A 43 0.51 17.88 2.07
CA ARG A 43 0.55 17.29 0.73
C ARG A 43 1.78 16.41 0.60
N TYR A 44 1.63 15.29 -0.13
CA TYR A 44 2.71 14.34 -0.29
C TYR A 44 2.73 13.74 -1.70
N THR A 45 3.91 13.32 -2.13
CA THR A 45 4.09 12.50 -3.32
C THR A 45 4.41 11.08 -2.91
N GLU A 46 4.09 10.11 -3.74
CA GLU A 46 4.34 8.71 -3.41
C GLU A 46 4.65 7.91 -4.66
N THR A 47 5.55 6.93 -4.50
CA THR A 47 5.86 5.93 -5.51
C THR A 47 5.50 4.57 -4.96
N LEU A 48 4.77 3.77 -5.77
CA LEU A 48 4.41 2.39 -5.45
C LEU A 48 5.15 1.46 -6.38
N HIS A 49 5.69 0.38 -5.83
CA HIS A 49 6.31 -0.71 -6.60
C HIS A 49 5.61 -2.02 -6.24
N PHE A 50 5.05 -2.68 -7.25
CA PHE A 50 4.48 -4.02 -7.12
C PHE A 50 5.25 -4.97 -8.05
N SER A 51 5.81 -6.01 -7.48
CA SER A 51 6.63 -6.98 -8.22
C SER A 51 6.38 -8.42 -7.77
N HIS A 52 6.90 -9.38 -8.53
CA HIS A 52 6.82 -10.79 -8.18
C HIS A 52 8.07 -11.54 -8.68
N VAL A 53 8.26 -12.74 -8.16
CA VAL A 53 9.35 -13.66 -8.56
C VAL A 53 8.80 -15.03 -8.96
N GLY A 54 7.52 -15.11 -9.39
CA GLY A 54 6.84 -16.34 -9.81
C GLY A 54 6.19 -17.13 -8.68
N GLN A 55 6.31 -16.68 -7.45
CA GLN A 55 5.62 -17.27 -6.29
C GLN A 55 4.16 -16.75 -6.21
N PRO A 56 3.27 -17.43 -5.46
CA PRO A 56 1.87 -17.02 -5.32
C PRO A 56 1.72 -15.82 -4.37
N VAL A 57 2.55 -14.79 -4.55
CA VAL A 57 2.63 -13.63 -3.71
C VAL A 57 3.16 -12.45 -4.52
N ILE A 58 2.63 -11.24 -4.26
CA ILE A 58 3.14 -9.99 -4.81
C ILE A 58 3.93 -9.27 -3.73
N ASN A 59 5.11 -8.77 -4.07
CA ASN A 59 5.90 -7.89 -3.22
C ASN A 59 5.44 -6.46 -3.44
N PHE A 60 5.39 -5.65 -2.41
CA PHE A 60 5.13 -4.22 -2.58
C PHE A 60 6.08 -3.36 -1.75
N MET A 61 6.31 -2.14 -2.25
CA MET A 61 7.04 -1.10 -1.54
C MET A 61 6.42 0.25 -1.88
N PHE A 62 6.05 1.00 -0.86
CA PHE A 62 5.49 2.34 -0.98
C PHE A 62 6.41 3.34 -0.28
N ASN A 63 6.73 4.44 -0.98
CA ASN A 63 7.62 5.49 -0.47
C ASN A 63 6.96 6.85 -0.68
N ALA A 64 6.66 7.53 0.42
CA ALA A 64 6.04 8.85 0.42
C ALA A 64 7.04 9.93 0.84
N PHE A 65 6.88 11.11 0.24
CA PHE A 65 7.71 12.29 0.49
C PHE A 65 6.81 13.50 0.65
N HIS A 66 7.21 14.44 1.50
CA HIS A 66 6.54 15.74 1.59
C HIS A 66 6.63 16.47 0.25
N ALA A 67 5.51 16.96 -0.26
CA ALA A 67 5.44 17.50 -1.63
C ALA A 67 6.36 18.70 -1.84
N GLU A 68 6.44 19.61 -0.89
CA GLU A 68 7.22 20.85 -0.98
C GLU A 68 8.68 20.63 -0.57
N SER A 69 8.92 20.09 0.64
CA SER A 69 10.27 19.96 1.20
C SER A 69 11.05 18.77 0.65
N LYS A 70 10.36 17.82 0.00
CA LYS A 70 10.92 16.54 -0.48
C LYS A 70 11.48 15.62 0.63
N LYS A 71 11.22 15.93 1.88
CA LYS A 71 11.65 15.09 3.00
C LYS A 71 10.92 13.75 2.99
N PRO A 72 11.61 12.63 3.26
CA PRO A 72 10.96 11.33 3.42
C PRO A 72 9.91 11.38 4.54
N LEU A 73 8.76 10.79 4.26
CA LEU A 73 7.67 10.64 5.22
C LEU A 73 7.46 9.16 5.53
N HIS A 74 6.31 8.65 5.15
CA HIS A 74 5.93 7.27 5.40
C HIS A 74 6.56 6.31 4.40
N ARG A 75 6.98 5.16 4.90
CA ARG A 75 7.44 4.03 4.09
C ARG A 75 6.77 2.77 4.59
N GLU A 76 6.33 1.94 3.66
CA GLU A 76 5.82 0.61 3.99
C GLU A 76 6.20 -0.38 2.91
N CYS A 77 6.34 -1.65 3.31
CA CYS A 77 6.65 -2.74 2.40
C CYS A 77 6.05 -4.03 2.94
N GLY A 78 5.96 -5.02 2.08
CA GLY A 78 5.48 -6.34 2.46
C GLY A 78 5.00 -7.15 1.29
N PHE A 79 3.99 -7.97 1.55
CA PHE A 79 3.49 -8.97 0.62
C PHE A 79 1.97 -8.92 0.51
N ILE A 80 1.48 -9.22 -0.68
CA ILE A 80 0.06 -9.35 -0.96
C ILE A 80 -0.20 -10.79 -1.32
N ARG A 81 -1.18 -11.40 -0.66
CA ARG A 81 -1.62 -12.78 -0.93
C ARG A 81 -3.11 -12.80 -1.24
N ILE A 82 -3.51 -13.75 -2.08
CA ILE A 82 -4.91 -14.05 -2.33
C ILE A 82 -5.17 -15.50 -1.93
N GLN A 83 -6.26 -15.73 -1.22
CA GLN A 83 -6.65 -17.09 -0.85
C GLN A 83 -7.15 -17.82 -2.09
N PRO A 84 -6.51 -18.97 -2.48
CA PRO A 84 -6.89 -19.68 -3.69
C PRO A 84 -8.37 -20.05 -3.72
N GLY A 85 -9.00 -19.85 -4.89
CA GLY A 85 -10.40 -20.18 -5.09
C GLY A 85 -11.38 -19.17 -4.48
N THR A 86 -10.90 -18.05 -3.98
CA THR A 86 -11.72 -16.98 -3.39
C THR A 86 -11.27 -15.62 -3.91
N ASN A 87 -12.01 -14.56 -3.54
CA ASN A 87 -11.62 -13.17 -3.76
C ASN A 87 -11.00 -12.53 -2.51
N ARG A 88 -10.65 -13.32 -1.51
CA ARG A 88 -10.08 -12.81 -0.27
C ARG A 88 -8.60 -12.51 -0.43
N VAL A 89 -8.25 -11.27 -0.08
CA VAL A 89 -6.89 -10.73 -0.21
C VAL A 89 -6.38 -10.31 1.15
N ALA A 90 -5.09 -10.53 1.38
CA ALA A 90 -4.39 -10.05 2.57
C ALA A 90 -3.16 -9.24 2.18
N PHE A 91 -2.99 -8.08 2.83
CA PHE A 91 -1.76 -7.30 2.84
C PHE A 91 -1.03 -7.55 4.16
N ILE A 92 0.23 -7.95 4.05
CA ILE A 92 1.13 -8.13 5.20
C ILE A 92 2.11 -6.97 5.15
N VAL A 93 2.02 -6.05 6.09
CA VAL A 93 2.62 -4.71 5.99
C VAL A 93 3.57 -4.45 7.14
N ALA A 94 4.77 -3.98 6.82
CA ALA A 94 5.72 -3.39 7.77
C ALA A 94 5.89 -1.91 7.43
N GLN A 95 5.76 -1.05 8.44
CA GLN A 95 5.88 0.40 8.32
C GLN A 95 7.15 0.91 9.01
N ASN A 96 7.74 1.98 8.45
CA ASN A 96 8.97 2.57 9.01
C ASN A 96 8.76 3.24 10.38
N SER A 97 7.53 3.41 10.82
CA SER A 97 7.17 3.91 12.15
C SER A 97 7.36 2.88 13.27
N GLY A 98 7.64 1.61 12.91
CA GLY A 98 7.72 0.51 13.86
C GLY A 98 6.41 -0.25 14.06
N LEU A 99 5.44 -0.01 13.20
CA LEU A 99 4.16 -0.73 13.19
C LEU A 99 4.20 -1.84 12.15
N VAL A 100 3.62 -3.00 12.48
CA VAL A 100 3.33 -4.06 11.53
C VAL A 100 1.84 -4.38 11.60
N GLU A 101 1.26 -4.74 10.46
CA GLU A 101 -0.17 -5.01 10.39
C GLU A 101 -0.49 -6.08 9.34
N ILE A 102 -1.64 -6.70 9.51
CA ILE A 102 -2.30 -7.51 8.50
C ILE A 102 -3.61 -6.82 8.17
N GLU A 103 -3.81 -6.51 6.89
CA GLU A 103 -5.08 -6.02 6.36
C GLU A 103 -5.69 -7.13 5.51
N GLU A 104 -6.96 -7.40 5.70
CA GLU A 104 -7.67 -8.41 4.92
C GLU A 104 -8.97 -7.84 4.38
N GLY A 105 -9.41 -8.35 3.25
CA GLY A 105 -10.63 -7.93 2.61
C GLY A 105 -10.85 -8.62 1.29
N GLU A 106 -11.54 -7.93 0.39
CA GLU A 106 -12.04 -8.52 -0.83
C GLU A 106 -11.58 -7.77 -2.07
N LEU A 107 -11.31 -8.56 -3.12
CA LEU A 107 -11.13 -8.09 -4.48
C LEU A 107 -12.48 -8.16 -5.20
N THR A 108 -12.93 -7.03 -5.73
CA THR A 108 -14.12 -6.96 -6.57
C THR A 108 -13.75 -6.24 -7.86
N GLY A 109 -13.64 -7.00 -8.97
CA GLY A 109 -13.09 -6.45 -10.22
C GLY A 109 -11.66 -5.96 -10.02
N GLN A 110 -11.41 -4.68 -10.29
CA GLN A 110 -10.11 -4.04 -10.10
C GLN A 110 -10.16 -3.06 -8.91
N GLN A 111 -10.71 -3.53 -7.80
CA GLN A 111 -10.92 -2.77 -6.58
C GLN A 111 -10.65 -3.66 -5.37
N LEU A 112 -9.88 -3.14 -4.43
CA LEU A 112 -9.56 -3.77 -3.15
C LEU A 112 -10.13 -2.94 -2.01
N THR A 113 -10.82 -3.60 -1.08
CA THR A 113 -11.27 -3.02 0.17
C THR A 113 -10.74 -3.87 1.32
N LEU A 114 -9.89 -3.27 2.14
CA LEU A 114 -9.12 -3.97 3.16
C LEU A 114 -9.28 -3.29 4.53
N HIS A 115 -9.26 -4.09 5.59
CA HIS A 115 -9.29 -3.62 6.97
C HIS A 115 -8.27 -4.37 7.80
N SER A 116 -7.61 -3.68 8.73
CA SER A 116 -6.65 -4.32 9.63
C SER A 116 -7.34 -5.37 10.51
N THR A 117 -6.78 -6.59 10.51
CA THR A 117 -7.20 -7.69 11.38
C THR A 117 -6.21 -7.92 12.52
N ALA A 118 -4.98 -7.40 12.39
CA ALA A 118 -3.96 -7.47 13.42
C ALA A 118 -3.05 -6.25 13.29
N VAL A 119 -2.68 -5.67 14.42
CA VAL A 119 -1.75 -4.54 14.52
C VAL A 119 -0.81 -4.82 15.68
N ALA A 120 0.49 -4.72 15.43
CA ALA A 120 1.53 -4.81 16.45
C ALA A 120 2.55 -3.69 16.22
N ARG A 121 3.31 -3.34 17.24
CA ARG A 121 4.29 -2.26 17.15
C ARG A 121 5.48 -2.53 18.04
N THR A 122 6.61 -1.88 17.73
CA THR A 122 7.77 -1.89 18.61
C THR A 122 7.41 -1.26 19.96
N SER A 123 8.08 -1.69 21.03
CA SER A 123 7.82 -1.20 22.39
C SER A 123 8.09 0.30 22.55
N PHE A 124 8.89 0.88 21.66
CA PHE A 124 9.26 2.30 21.66
C PHE A 124 8.60 3.10 20.54
N ALA A 125 7.55 2.57 19.90
CA ALA A 125 6.80 3.33 18.88
C ALA A 125 6.18 4.57 19.53
N LYS A 126 6.14 5.67 18.74
CA LYS A 126 5.61 6.95 19.23
C LYS A 126 4.09 6.92 19.34
N GLN A 127 3.59 7.53 20.39
CA GLN A 127 2.16 7.85 20.49
C GLN A 127 1.81 9.05 19.59
N PRO A 128 0.53 9.20 19.16
CA PRO A 128 -0.62 8.33 19.47
C PRO A 128 -0.58 7.02 18.68
N TYR A 129 -1.11 5.95 19.27
CA TYR A 129 -1.10 4.62 18.64
C TYR A 129 -2.27 4.42 17.70
N VAL A 130 -1.97 4.05 16.45
CA VAL A 130 -2.97 3.62 15.48
C VAL A 130 -3.50 2.24 15.90
N GLN A 131 -4.82 2.11 15.97
CA GLN A 131 -5.51 0.88 16.36
C GLN A 131 -6.17 0.16 15.18
N GLN A 132 -6.62 0.93 14.19
CA GLN A 132 -7.30 0.40 13.02
C GLN A 132 -6.84 1.15 11.76
N ILE A 133 -6.72 0.41 10.66
CA ILE A 133 -6.43 0.93 9.34
C ILE A 133 -7.42 0.33 8.36
N SER A 134 -7.94 1.14 7.47
CA SER A 134 -8.76 0.71 6.33
C SER A 134 -8.14 1.27 5.06
N ARG A 135 -8.08 0.44 4.02
CA ARG A 135 -7.46 0.79 2.74
C ARG A 135 -8.41 0.46 1.60
N HIS A 136 -8.52 1.38 0.69
CA HIS A 136 -9.24 1.18 -0.55
C HIS A 136 -8.32 1.51 -1.73
N ILE A 137 -8.14 0.56 -2.64
CA ILE A 137 -7.34 0.74 -3.85
C ILE A 137 -8.22 0.39 -5.05
N GLN A 138 -8.24 1.25 -6.04
CA GLN A 138 -9.07 1.06 -7.23
C GLN A 138 -8.31 1.49 -8.49
N LEU A 139 -8.33 0.62 -9.52
CA LEU A 139 -7.94 1.03 -10.86
C LEU A 139 -9.15 1.69 -11.53
N LYS A 140 -8.99 2.94 -11.93
CA LYS A 140 -10.03 3.73 -12.56
C LYS A 140 -10.10 3.48 -14.08
N PRO A 141 -11.23 3.78 -14.72
CA PRO A 141 -11.39 3.58 -16.17
C PRO A 141 -10.36 4.33 -17.03
N ASP A 142 -9.81 5.44 -16.52
CA ASP A 142 -8.78 6.22 -17.21
C ASP A 142 -7.36 5.65 -17.05
N GLY A 143 -7.21 4.52 -16.38
CA GLY A 143 -5.93 3.86 -16.14
C GLY A 143 -5.17 4.35 -14.92
N ARG A 144 -5.69 5.33 -14.18
CA ARG A 144 -5.10 5.79 -12.92
C ARG A 144 -5.46 4.86 -11.78
N LEU A 145 -4.54 4.74 -10.84
CA LEU A 145 -4.76 4.03 -9.58
C LEU A 145 -5.11 5.05 -8.49
N GLU A 146 -6.15 4.79 -7.73
CA GLU A 146 -6.57 5.62 -6.60
C GLU A 146 -6.42 4.85 -5.30
N GLN A 147 -5.87 5.49 -4.28
CA GLN A 147 -5.76 4.92 -2.94
C GLN A 147 -6.30 5.87 -1.89
N THR A 148 -7.16 5.35 -1.02
CA THR A 148 -7.66 6.04 0.17
C THR A 148 -7.32 5.21 1.38
N VAL A 149 -6.75 5.84 2.40
CA VAL A 149 -6.42 5.20 3.68
C VAL A 149 -7.14 5.95 4.79
N SER A 150 -7.85 5.21 5.62
CA SER A 150 -8.46 5.70 6.85
C SER A 150 -7.78 5.06 8.04
N MET A 151 -7.73 5.75 9.15
CA MET A 151 -7.19 5.21 10.39
C MET A 151 -8.02 5.62 11.60
N ALA A 152 -7.91 4.87 12.67
CA ALA A 152 -8.45 5.21 13.99
C ALA A 152 -7.33 5.10 15.03
N LEU A 153 -7.21 6.13 15.84
CA LEU A 153 -6.43 6.10 17.07
C LEU A 153 -7.26 5.50 18.20
N GLU A 154 -6.62 5.16 19.31
CA GLU A 154 -7.31 4.60 20.46
C GLU A 154 -8.50 5.47 20.89
N GLY A 155 -9.68 4.85 21.01
CA GLY A 155 -10.91 5.53 21.41
C GLY A 155 -11.55 6.41 20.34
N GLN A 156 -11.06 6.38 19.11
CA GLN A 156 -11.58 7.19 18.00
C GLN A 156 -12.21 6.34 16.90
N SER A 157 -13.10 6.94 16.12
CA SER A 157 -13.68 6.33 14.94
C SER A 157 -12.72 6.37 13.75
N LEU A 158 -12.86 5.43 12.81
CA LEU A 158 -12.16 5.48 11.53
C LEU A 158 -12.43 6.80 10.82
N THR A 159 -11.36 7.49 10.46
CA THR A 159 -11.40 8.78 9.79
C THR A 159 -10.46 8.75 8.61
N GLN A 160 -10.87 9.31 7.48
CA GLN A 160 -10.01 9.39 6.30
C GLN A 160 -8.74 10.17 6.64
N HIS A 161 -7.61 9.58 6.31
CA HIS A 161 -6.28 10.12 6.59
C HIS A 161 -5.52 10.50 5.33
N LEU A 162 -5.54 9.64 4.30
CA LEU A 162 -4.78 9.85 3.06
C LEU A 162 -5.68 9.61 1.85
N HIS A 163 -5.47 10.41 0.81
CA HIS A 163 -6.05 10.20 -0.51
C HIS A 163 -5.06 10.64 -1.59
N ILE A 164 -4.84 9.78 -2.58
CA ILE A 164 -3.89 10.05 -3.66
C ILE A 164 -4.25 9.25 -4.91
N THR A 165 -3.88 9.79 -6.06
CA THR A 165 -4.00 9.13 -7.37
C THR A 165 -2.62 8.98 -7.99
N TYR A 166 -2.45 7.89 -8.74
CA TYR A 166 -1.18 7.54 -9.38
C TYR A 166 -1.37 7.27 -10.86
N ARG A 167 -0.29 7.46 -11.61
CA ARG A 167 -0.16 6.99 -12.99
C ARG A 167 0.92 5.91 -13.07
N ARG A 168 0.77 4.98 -13.97
CA ARG A 168 1.80 3.96 -14.24
C ARG A 168 2.97 4.62 -14.96
N THR A 169 4.20 4.25 -14.59
CA THR A 169 5.44 4.84 -15.13
C THR A 169 6.30 3.86 -15.92
N ASP A 170 5.91 2.61 -16.04
CA ASP A 170 6.64 1.56 -16.78
C ASP A 170 5.80 0.87 -17.85
#